data_e7e4e7654bb91b9b6f8414d3ddbd0fc6
#
_entry.id   e7e4e7654bb91b9b6f8414d3ddbd0fc6
#
_cell.length_a   1.000
_cell.length_b   1.000
_cell.length_c   1.000
_cell.angle_alpha   90.00
_cell.angle_beta   90.00
_cell.angle_gamma   90.00
#
_symmetry.space_group_name_H-M   'P 1'
#
loop_
_entity.id
_entity.type
_entity.pdbx_description
1 polymer ?
#
loop_
_entity_poly.entity_id
_entity_poly.type
_entity_poly.pdbx_seq_one_letter_code
_entity_poly.pdbx_strand_id
1 'polypeptide(L)'
;MTSTSKIDESLKSKIRSLVKQVVTTQHADPNKRMLKEMPGRLSLACPYCGDSHDDTYKKRGSIYWDSLQYHCFNCSQHGDVYSLLKDHHIGFQDREDSIKVIDFIQEHKITASTVEVLEHDVFKKIYDLAPTRDELKATFGFKEIEAGDPGYFYLRGRMLSHKLENFMYSPKDRRMVVLNLAPNGKVIGFQTRALSKHKSARYLTYDIEKIYQEMKKDMGVSIDELISLKKISTLFGVLLVDLQRQVTMFEGPIDAMFMQNSIGLATAGRSTDEFDEIPTIRYMFDNDVTGKKKMMEKLRRGKEIFMWTKFLDDTRLDLRYDKWLESIDKNNRDKYPKELGDLNDLVRVAYYLKDNCIKDLSKYFSNSKLDAFYL
;
A
#
# COMPACT_ATOMS: atom_id res chain seq x y z
N MET A 1 17.02 19.97 -5.58
CA MET A 1 18.22 19.13 -5.38
C MET A 1 18.26 18.74 -3.90
N THR A 2 17.58 17.67 -3.52
CA THR A 2 17.65 17.12 -2.16
C THR A 2 18.89 16.24 -2.13
N SER A 3 19.88 16.66 -1.37
CA SER A 3 21.06 15.85 -1.02
C SER A 3 20.55 14.61 -0.30
N THR A 4 20.56 13.45 -0.96
CA THR A 4 20.39 12.15 -0.28
C THR A 4 21.53 12.05 0.73
N SER A 5 21.21 12.15 2.01
CA SER A 5 22.16 12.00 3.09
C SER A 5 22.73 10.58 3.00
N LYS A 6 24.01 10.47 2.65
CA LYS A 6 24.71 9.18 2.72
C LYS A 6 25.07 8.91 4.18
N ILE A 7 24.86 7.69 4.63
CA ILE A 7 25.33 7.26 5.95
C ILE A 7 26.86 7.44 6.02
N ASP A 8 27.33 8.06 7.09
CA ASP A 8 28.76 8.30 7.27
C ASP A 8 29.54 7.00 7.60
N GLU A 9 30.83 6.97 7.26
CA GLU A 9 31.67 5.78 7.45
C GLU A 9 31.88 5.41 8.93
N SER A 10 31.78 6.37 9.84
CA SER A 10 31.87 6.13 11.29
C SER A 10 30.65 5.31 11.75
N LEU A 11 29.46 5.71 11.35
CA LEU A 11 28.22 5.03 11.69
C LEU A 11 28.15 3.65 11.04
N LYS A 12 28.58 3.49 9.78
CA LYS A 12 28.72 2.17 9.13
C LYS A 12 29.65 1.24 9.90
N SER A 13 30.78 1.76 10.39
CA SER A 13 31.73 0.98 11.19
C SER A 13 31.12 0.50 12.50
N LYS A 14 30.35 1.36 13.18
CA LYS A 14 29.61 1.00 14.41
C LYS A 14 28.55 -0.07 14.13
N ILE A 15 27.74 0.10 13.10
CA ILE A 15 26.72 -0.88 12.67
C ILE A 15 27.41 -2.23 12.37
N ARG A 16 28.50 -2.21 11.59
CA ARG A 16 29.27 -3.43 11.29
C ARG A 16 29.75 -4.14 12.55
N SER A 17 30.22 -3.41 13.54
CA SER A 17 30.65 -3.97 14.83
C SER A 17 29.49 -4.63 15.58
N LEU A 18 28.34 -3.98 15.65
CA LEU A 18 27.14 -4.52 16.30
C LEU A 18 26.59 -5.76 15.57
N VAL A 19 26.52 -5.73 14.23
CA VAL A 19 26.13 -6.88 13.42
C VAL A 19 27.11 -8.04 13.58
N LYS A 20 28.41 -7.74 13.73
CA LYS A 20 29.44 -8.75 14.05
C LYS A 20 29.16 -9.43 15.39
N GLN A 21 28.71 -8.70 16.40
CA GLN A 21 28.29 -9.28 17.68
C GLN A 21 27.07 -10.20 17.48
N VAL A 22 26.06 -9.79 16.71
CA VAL A 22 24.88 -10.63 16.40
C VAL A 22 25.32 -11.97 15.81
N VAL A 23 26.08 -11.98 14.71
CA VAL A 23 26.47 -13.24 14.06
C VAL A 23 27.42 -14.08 14.92
N THR A 24 28.20 -13.45 15.80
CA THR A 24 29.10 -14.17 16.72
C THR A 24 28.33 -14.88 17.81
N THR A 25 27.25 -14.28 18.33
CA THR A 25 26.39 -14.90 19.35
C THR A 25 25.46 -15.96 18.76
N GLN A 26 25.01 -15.77 17.54
CA GLN A 26 24.02 -16.66 16.92
C GLN A 26 24.63 -17.91 16.23
N HIS A 27 25.91 -17.88 15.88
CA HIS A 27 26.54 -18.98 15.15
C HIS A 27 27.75 -19.56 15.91
N ALA A 28 27.75 -20.90 16.03
CA ALA A 28 28.91 -21.63 16.57
C ALA A 28 30.08 -21.70 15.56
N ASP A 29 29.76 -21.82 14.26
CA ASP A 29 30.74 -21.96 13.17
C ASP A 29 31.47 -20.63 12.91
N PRO A 30 32.85 -20.63 12.97
CA PRO A 30 33.64 -19.44 12.72
C PRO A 30 33.40 -18.81 11.34
N ASN A 31 33.16 -19.61 10.29
CA ASN A 31 32.89 -19.10 8.95
C ASN A 31 31.57 -18.30 8.88
N LYS A 32 30.57 -18.74 9.61
CA LYS A 32 29.27 -18.03 9.68
C LYS A 32 29.36 -16.73 10.49
N ARG A 33 30.36 -16.61 11.36
CA ARG A 33 30.61 -15.37 12.11
C ARG A 33 31.27 -14.28 11.28
N MET A 34 31.81 -14.62 10.10
CA MET A 34 32.47 -13.63 9.23
C MET A 34 31.47 -12.78 8.49
N LEU A 35 31.70 -11.48 8.44
CA LEU A 35 30.98 -10.54 7.57
C LEU A 35 31.76 -10.38 6.25
N LYS A 36 31.03 -10.15 5.16
CA LYS A 36 31.63 -9.87 3.85
C LYS A 36 31.13 -8.54 3.32
N GLU A 37 32.05 -7.59 3.16
CA GLU A 37 31.75 -6.30 2.54
C GLU A 37 31.60 -6.49 1.03
N MET A 38 30.53 -5.94 0.48
CA MET A 38 30.22 -5.92 -0.95
C MET A 38 29.90 -4.48 -1.36
N PRO A 39 30.03 -4.10 -2.63
CA PRO A 39 29.56 -2.80 -3.07
C PRO A 39 28.08 -2.56 -2.68
N GLY A 40 27.84 -1.50 -1.91
CA GLY A 40 26.50 -1.10 -1.47
C GLY A 40 25.88 -1.93 -0.33
N ARG A 41 26.50 -3.04 0.12
CA ARG A 41 25.91 -3.89 1.17
C ARG A 41 26.92 -4.65 2.02
N LEU A 42 26.46 -5.03 3.21
CA LEU A 42 27.16 -5.95 4.13
C LEU A 42 26.47 -7.32 4.08
N SER A 43 27.19 -8.36 3.65
CA SER A 43 26.66 -9.73 3.61
C SER A 43 27.06 -10.49 4.88
N LEU A 44 26.12 -11.27 5.43
CA LEU A 44 26.26 -12.04 6.67
C LEU A 44 25.52 -13.37 6.59
N ALA A 45 25.92 -14.34 7.42
CA ALA A 45 25.08 -15.50 7.65
C ALA A 45 23.83 -15.07 8.44
N CYS A 46 22.67 -15.50 8.01
CA CYS A 46 21.40 -15.08 8.63
C CYS A 46 21.31 -15.51 10.10
N PRO A 47 21.12 -14.59 11.04
CA PRO A 47 21.04 -14.96 12.46
C PRO A 47 19.73 -15.66 12.84
N TYR A 48 18.69 -15.59 11.99
CA TYR A 48 17.39 -16.21 12.25
C TYR A 48 17.32 -17.67 11.78
N CYS A 49 17.81 -17.97 10.57
CA CYS A 49 17.72 -19.32 10.02
C CYS A 49 19.05 -20.10 10.00
N GLY A 50 20.14 -19.48 10.43
CA GLY A 50 21.47 -20.09 10.40
C GLY A 50 22.06 -20.27 9.00
N ASP A 51 21.37 -19.82 7.93
CA ASP A 51 21.78 -19.97 6.53
C ASP A 51 21.91 -21.45 6.08
N SER A 52 22.81 -21.77 5.15
CA SER A 52 23.00 -23.14 4.66
C SER A 52 23.66 -24.03 5.71
N HIS A 53 23.15 -25.24 5.89
CA HIS A 53 23.80 -26.28 6.71
C HIS A 53 24.96 -26.96 5.98
N ASP A 54 24.87 -27.06 4.64
CA ASP A 54 25.85 -27.80 3.82
C ASP A 54 27.04 -26.95 3.39
N ASP A 55 26.89 -25.62 3.42
CA ASP A 55 27.92 -24.68 2.99
C ASP A 55 28.01 -23.50 3.96
N THR A 56 28.98 -23.57 4.88
CA THR A 56 29.19 -22.58 5.93
C THR A 56 29.75 -21.22 5.43
N TYR A 57 30.24 -21.18 4.19
CA TYR A 57 30.73 -19.94 3.57
C TYR A 57 29.62 -19.11 2.91
N LYS A 58 28.46 -19.70 2.65
CA LYS A 58 27.32 -18.96 2.10
C LYS A 58 26.80 -17.93 3.09
N LYS A 59 26.56 -16.72 2.58
CA LYS A 59 26.04 -15.57 3.32
C LYS A 59 24.86 -15.00 2.55
N ARG A 60 23.65 -15.40 2.95
CA ARG A 60 22.41 -15.01 2.27
C ARG A 60 21.66 -13.87 2.96
N GLY A 61 22.10 -13.46 4.15
CA GLY A 61 21.68 -12.23 4.78
C GLY A 61 22.45 -11.04 4.19
N SER A 62 21.76 -9.94 3.97
CA SER A 62 22.36 -8.70 3.46
C SER A 62 21.77 -7.49 4.18
N ILE A 63 22.63 -6.53 4.55
CA ILE A 63 22.24 -5.19 4.99
C ILE A 63 22.66 -4.21 3.91
N TYR A 64 21.73 -3.43 3.38
CA TYR A 64 22.00 -2.45 2.34
C TYR A 64 22.35 -1.10 2.97
N TRP A 65 23.46 -0.48 2.52
CA TRP A 65 23.98 0.75 3.13
C TRP A 65 23.19 2.01 2.74
N ASP A 66 22.42 1.95 1.68
CA ASP A 66 21.57 3.04 1.18
C ASP A 66 20.24 3.18 1.94
N SER A 67 19.84 2.11 2.63
CA SER A 67 18.53 2.04 3.30
C SER A 67 18.60 1.48 4.72
N LEU A 68 19.70 0.87 5.09
CA LEU A 68 19.89 0.08 6.32
C LEU A 68 18.86 -1.05 6.47
N GLN A 69 18.27 -1.51 5.34
CA GLN A 69 17.39 -2.66 5.34
C GLN A 69 18.17 -3.96 5.38
N TYR A 70 17.64 -4.93 6.11
CA TYR A 70 18.12 -6.31 6.18
C TYR A 70 17.20 -7.24 5.43
N HIS A 71 17.77 -8.14 4.63
CA HIS A 71 17.03 -9.21 3.96
C HIS A 71 17.84 -10.51 3.92
N CYS A 72 17.17 -11.65 4.14
CA CYS A 72 17.76 -12.98 4.00
C CYS A 72 17.15 -13.71 2.80
N PHE A 73 17.94 -14.01 1.78
CA PHE A 73 17.52 -14.75 0.59
C PHE A 73 17.26 -16.25 0.82
N ASN A 74 17.43 -16.76 2.05
CA ASN A 74 17.17 -18.16 2.39
C ASN A 74 15.82 -18.36 3.08
N CYS A 75 15.51 -17.55 4.09
CA CYS A 75 14.26 -17.68 4.86
C CYS A 75 13.32 -16.49 4.68
N SER A 76 13.64 -15.57 3.78
CA SER A 76 12.87 -14.35 3.48
C SER A 76 12.67 -13.43 4.70
N GLN A 77 13.40 -13.67 5.80
CA GLN A 77 13.38 -12.74 6.93
C GLN A 77 13.90 -11.38 6.50
N HIS A 78 13.18 -10.34 6.83
CA HIS A 78 13.49 -8.96 6.46
C HIS A 78 13.14 -7.99 7.58
N GLY A 79 13.67 -6.79 7.48
CA GLY A 79 13.49 -5.70 8.44
C GLY A 79 14.56 -4.64 8.25
N ASP A 80 14.72 -3.77 9.21
CA ASP A 80 15.83 -2.82 9.24
C ASP A 80 16.92 -3.27 10.23
N VAL A 81 18.10 -2.65 10.13
CA VAL A 81 19.23 -2.98 10.99
C VAL A 81 18.94 -2.75 12.47
N TYR A 82 18.11 -1.76 12.80
CA TYR A 82 17.74 -1.48 14.18
C TYR A 82 16.89 -2.61 14.77
N SER A 83 15.90 -3.09 13.99
CA SER A 83 15.06 -4.24 14.35
C SER A 83 15.90 -5.50 14.49
N LEU A 84 16.82 -5.76 13.54
CA LEU A 84 17.75 -6.88 13.61
C LEU A 84 18.57 -6.89 14.92
N LEU A 85 19.13 -5.75 15.28
CA LEU A 85 19.93 -5.63 16.52
C LEU A 85 19.05 -5.84 17.76
N LYS A 86 17.87 -5.25 17.79
CA LYS A 86 16.90 -5.36 18.89
C LYS A 86 16.46 -6.80 19.12
N ASP A 87 16.13 -7.54 18.06
CA ASP A 87 15.67 -8.93 18.11
C ASP A 87 16.75 -9.84 18.74
N HIS A 88 18.01 -9.47 18.59
CA HIS A 88 19.14 -10.21 19.17
C HIS A 88 19.72 -9.57 20.45
N HIS A 89 18.97 -8.66 21.09
CA HIS A 89 19.34 -7.98 22.33
C HIS A 89 20.67 -7.23 22.27
N ILE A 90 21.03 -6.72 21.08
CA ILE A 90 22.22 -5.90 20.85
C ILE A 90 21.74 -4.48 20.53
N GLY A 91 22.36 -3.48 21.13
CA GLY A 91 21.98 -2.09 20.95
C GLY A 91 23.16 -1.16 20.83
N PHE A 92 22.90 0.05 20.32
CA PHE A 92 23.88 1.13 20.34
C PHE A 92 24.15 1.55 21.78
N GLN A 93 25.42 1.73 22.11
CA GLN A 93 25.82 2.26 23.43
C GLN A 93 25.51 3.75 23.54
N ASP A 94 25.60 4.45 22.42
CA ASP A 94 25.32 5.88 22.32
C ASP A 94 23.90 6.09 21.78
N ARG A 95 23.11 6.86 22.54
CA ARG A 95 21.73 7.25 22.17
C ARG A 95 21.69 8.08 20.88
N GLU A 96 22.70 8.92 20.65
CA GLU A 96 22.77 9.77 19.46
C GLU A 96 22.94 8.93 18.18
N ASP A 97 23.81 7.90 18.23
CA ASP A 97 23.97 6.96 17.11
C ASP A 97 22.68 6.18 16.83
N SER A 98 21.98 5.77 17.88
CA SER A 98 20.68 5.11 17.76
C SER A 98 19.66 6.00 17.06
N ILE A 99 19.57 7.27 17.44
CA ILE A 99 18.68 8.25 16.81
C ILE A 99 19.06 8.46 15.34
N LYS A 100 20.35 8.66 15.03
CA LYS A 100 20.82 8.83 13.64
C LYS A 100 20.44 7.64 12.74
N VAL A 101 20.55 6.43 13.27
CA VAL A 101 20.16 5.21 12.53
C VAL A 101 18.64 5.17 12.32
N ILE A 102 17.85 5.48 13.34
CA ILE A 102 16.38 5.50 13.24
C ILE A 102 15.92 6.58 12.24
N ASP A 103 16.47 7.78 12.34
CA ASP A 103 16.13 8.88 11.44
C ASP A 103 16.51 8.53 10.00
N PHE A 104 17.72 8.00 9.79
CA PHE A 104 18.16 7.52 8.48
C PHE A 104 17.24 6.44 7.92
N ILE A 105 16.85 5.45 8.73
CA ILE A 105 15.91 4.40 8.34
C ILE A 105 14.54 5.02 8.00
N GLN A 106 14.05 5.98 8.79
CA GLN A 106 12.77 6.65 8.53
C GLN A 106 12.79 7.47 7.24
N GLU A 107 13.86 8.25 7.00
CA GLU A 107 14.04 9.00 5.76
C GLU A 107 14.11 8.10 4.52
N HIS A 108 14.75 6.92 4.66
CA HIS A 108 14.98 5.99 3.55
C HIS A 108 13.98 4.83 3.51
N LYS A 109 13.16 4.63 4.55
CA LYS A 109 12.08 3.62 4.55
C LYS A 109 11.06 3.87 3.44
N ILE A 110 10.79 5.11 3.13
CA ILE A 110 9.91 5.52 2.02
C ILE A 110 10.59 5.23 0.67
N THR A 111 11.92 5.37 0.60
CA THR A 111 12.72 5.13 -0.61
C THR A 111 13.11 3.67 -0.81
N ALA A 112 13.41 2.92 0.23
CA ALA A 112 13.94 1.55 0.09
C ALA A 112 12.88 0.50 -0.23
N SER A 113 11.70 0.56 0.39
CA SER A 113 10.59 -0.34 0.02
C SER A 113 10.07 -0.03 -1.40
N THR A 114 10.18 1.22 -1.80
CA THR A 114 9.88 1.65 -3.18
C THR A 114 10.98 1.22 -4.15
N VAL A 115 12.25 1.20 -3.72
CA VAL A 115 13.40 0.86 -4.58
C VAL A 115 13.51 -0.63 -4.87
N GLU A 116 13.24 -1.55 -3.92
CA GLU A 116 13.21 -2.99 -4.23
C GLU A 116 12.07 -3.37 -5.19
N VAL A 117 10.93 -2.68 -5.08
CA VAL A 117 9.82 -2.81 -6.05
C VAL A 117 10.14 -2.08 -7.36
N LEU A 118 10.94 -1.01 -7.32
CA LEU A 118 11.37 -0.22 -8.49
C LEU A 118 12.62 -0.79 -9.20
N GLU A 119 13.34 -1.74 -8.61
CA GLU A 119 14.41 -2.50 -9.30
C GLU A 119 13.85 -3.45 -10.37
N HIS A 120 12.55 -3.69 -10.37
CA HIS A 120 11.91 -4.27 -11.54
C HIS A 120 11.85 -3.19 -12.63
N ASP A 121 12.50 -3.40 -13.78
CA ASP A 121 12.61 -2.45 -14.90
C ASP A 121 11.27 -1.80 -15.28
N VAL A 122 10.17 -2.51 -15.09
CA VAL A 122 8.80 -2.04 -15.38
C VAL A 122 8.35 -0.94 -14.40
N PHE A 123 8.66 -1.05 -13.11
CA PHE A 123 8.28 -0.02 -12.13
C PHE A 123 9.07 1.27 -12.33
N LYS A 124 10.38 1.16 -12.63
CA LYS A 124 11.20 2.30 -12.99
C LYS A 124 10.64 2.98 -14.24
N LYS A 125 10.29 2.20 -15.24
CA LYS A 125 9.78 2.71 -16.51
C LYS A 125 8.43 3.42 -16.36
N ILE A 126 7.50 2.90 -15.57
CA ILE A 126 6.22 3.58 -15.32
C ILE A 126 6.42 4.91 -14.59
N TYR A 127 7.38 4.96 -13.67
CA TYR A 127 7.74 6.18 -12.95
C TYR A 127 8.29 7.27 -13.87
N ASP A 128 9.13 6.90 -14.84
CA ASP A 128 9.69 7.81 -15.83
C ASP A 128 8.63 8.31 -16.81
N LEU A 129 7.74 7.42 -17.26
CA LEU A 129 6.67 7.71 -18.19
C LEU A 129 5.50 8.47 -17.57
N ALA A 130 5.30 8.40 -16.24
CA ALA A 130 4.16 9.02 -15.58
C ALA A 130 4.06 10.52 -15.86
N PRO A 131 2.92 11.03 -16.38
CA PRO A 131 2.74 12.46 -16.61
C PRO A 131 2.57 13.23 -15.29
N THR A 132 2.86 14.50 -15.37
CA THR A 132 2.61 15.47 -14.31
C THR A 132 1.12 15.85 -14.25
N ARG A 133 0.70 16.42 -13.12
CA ARG A 133 -0.67 16.96 -12.99
C ARG A 133 -0.93 18.09 -14.00
N ASP A 134 0.07 18.91 -14.32
CA ASP A 134 -0.08 20.00 -15.28
C ASP A 134 -0.23 19.50 -16.72
N GLU A 135 0.43 18.41 -17.08
CA GLU A 135 0.18 17.74 -18.36
C GLU A 135 -1.26 17.18 -18.43
N LEU A 136 -1.79 16.62 -17.33
CA LEU A 136 -3.18 16.18 -17.29
C LEU A 136 -4.16 17.36 -17.38
N LYS A 137 -3.88 18.49 -16.73
CA LYS A 137 -4.71 19.71 -16.85
C LYS A 137 -4.75 20.18 -18.31
N ALA A 138 -3.60 20.23 -18.97
CA ALA A 138 -3.50 20.65 -20.37
C ALA A 138 -4.22 19.68 -21.32
N THR A 139 -4.13 18.37 -21.09
CA THR A 139 -4.70 17.36 -21.98
C THR A 139 -6.21 17.17 -21.79
N PHE A 140 -6.65 17.05 -20.54
CA PHE A 140 -8.03 16.64 -20.20
C PHE A 140 -8.89 17.82 -19.71
N GLY A 141 -8.34 19.00 -19.50
CA GLY A 141 -9.04 20.15 -18.92
C GLY A 141 -9.40 19.93 -17.44
N PHE A 142 -8.66 19.08 -16.75
CA PHE A 142 -8.85 18.89 -15.31
C PHE A 142 -8.39 20.13 -14.52
N LYS A 143 -8.96 20.31 -13.34
CA LYS A 143 -8.50 21.34 -12.39
C LYS A 143 -8.35 20.78 -11.00
N GLU A 144 -7.58 21.47 -10.16
CA GLU A 144 -7.55 21.20 -8.73
C GLU A 144 -8.92 21.43 -8.12
N ILE A 145 -9.21 20.73 -7.02
CA ILE A 145 -10.49 20.82 -6.33
C ILE A 145 -10.43 21.97 -5.33
N GLU A 146 -11.34 22.91 -5.47
CA GLU A 146 -11.49 24.03 -4.56
C GLU A 146 -12.75 23.91 -3.70
N ALA A 147 -12.76 24.61 -2.56
CA ALA A 147 -13.96 24.73 -1.74
C ALA A 147 -15.10 25.34 -2.56
N GLY A 148 -16.24 24.67 -2.62
CA GLY A 148 -17.40 25.09 -3.48
C GLY A 148 -17.55 24.28 -4.76
N ASP A 149 -16.53 23.55 -5.21
CA ASP A 149 -16.67 22.64 -6.35
C ASP A 149 -17.62 21.48 -6.05
N PRO A 150 -18.37 20.98 -7.06
CA PRO A 150 -19.13 19.74 -6.90
C PRO A 150 -18.26 18.57 -6.43
N GLY A 151 -17.00 18.52 -6.88
CA GLY A 151 -16.01 17.57 -6.43
C GLY A 151 -15.69 17.65 -4.93
N TYR A 152 -15.54 18.85 -4.40
CA TYR A 152 -15.31 19.07 -2.98
C TYR A 152 -16.48 18.56 -2.12
N PHE A 153 -17.72 18.88 -2.50
CA PHE A 153 -18.90 18.38 -1.79
C PHE A 153 -19.00 16.86 -1.83
N TYR A 154 -18.67 16.26 -2.97
CA TYR A 154 -18.60 14.81 -3.09
C TYR A 154 -17.59 14.20 -2.11
N LEU A 155 -16.34 14.73 -2.09
CA LEU A 155 -15.29 14.25 -1.18
C LEU A 155 -15.63 14.48 0.29
N ARG A 156 -16.25 15.61 0.62
CA ARG A 156 -16.73 15.88 1.98
C ARG A 156 -17.77 14.85 2.40
N GLY A 157 -18.71 14.52 1.52
CA GLY A 157 -19.71 13.47 1.76
C GLY A 157 -19.12 12.06 1.88
N ARG A 158 -17.90 11.86 1.37
CA ARG A 158 -17.11 10.63 1.47
C ARG A 158 -16.05 10.66 2.57
N MET A 159 -15.98 11.70 3.38
CA MET A 159 -14.96 11.92 4.43
C MET A 159 -13.52 11.99 3.89
N LEU A 160 -13.34 12.43 2.63
CA LEU A 160 -12.06 12.50 1.93
C LEU A 160 -11.59 13.93 1.63
N SER A 161 -12.26 14.97 2.16
CA SER A 161 -11.89 16.36 1.90
C SER A 161 -10.51 16.76 2.46
N HIS A 162 -9.89 15.91 3.27
CA HIS A 162 -8.54 16.10 3.79
C HIS A 162 -7.45 15.44 2.91
N LYS A 163 -7.83 14.81 1.80
CA LYS A 163 -6.94 14.11 0.86
C LYS A 163 -7.06 14.65 -0.57
N LEU A 164 -7.22 15.96 -0.71
CA LEU A 164 -7.44 16.61 -2.01
C LEU A 164 -6.30 16.35 -3.01
N GLU A 165 -5.09 16.10 -2.50
CA GLU A 165 -3.93 15.76 -3.32
C GLU A 165 -4.10 14.47 -4.16
N ASN A 166 -5.02 13.60 -3.80
CA ASN A 166 -5.32 12.37 -4.55
C ASN A 166 -6.41 12.57 -5.63
N PHE A 167 -6.88 13.79 -5.80
CA PHE A 167 -8.03 14.06 -6.66
C PHE A 167 -7.83 15.26 -7.57
N MET A 168 -8.57 15.24 -8.66
CA MET A 168 -8.84 16.40 -9.54
C MET A 168 -10.32 16.40 -9.91
N TYR A 169 -10.76 17.46 -10.57
CA TYR A 169 -12.11 17.60 -11.05
C TYR A 169 -12.13 17.90 -12.55
N SER A 170 -13.02 17.21 -13.29
CA SER A 170 -13.35 17.52 -14.68
C SER A 170 -14.61 18.40 -14.75
N PRO A 171 -14.48 19.72 -14.96
CA PRO A 171 -15.64 20.61 -15.06
C PRO A 171 -16.53 20.25 -16.26
N LYS A 172 -15.90 20.00 -17.42
CA LYS A 172 -16.58 19.67 -18.69
C LYS A 172 -17.48 18.44 -18.54
N ASP A 173 -16.99 17.40 -17.90
CA ASP A 173 -17.71 16.14 -17.76
C ASP A 173 -18.45 16.00 -16.43
N ARG A 174 -18.23 16.94 -15.52
CA ARG A 174 -18.74 16.89 -14.13
C ARG A 174 -18.38 15.56 -13.46
N ARG A 175 -17.09 15.23 -13.53
CA ARG A 175 -16.56 13.98 -12.96
C ARG A 175 -15.49 14.26 -11.92
N MET A 176 -15.53 13.48 -10.86
CA MET A 176 -14.41 13.35 -9.93
C MET A 176 -13.33 12.53 -10.60
N VAL A 177 -12.08 12.95 -10.48
CA VAL A 177 -10.89 12.23 -10.97
C VAL A 177 -10.12 11.74 -9.76
N VAL A 178 -9.98 10.44 -9.61
CA VAL A 178 -9.19 9.77 -8.58
C VAL A 178 -7.84 9.44 -9.20
N LEU A 179 -6.77 9.96 -8.65
CA LEU A 179 -5.42 9.81 -9.20
C LEU A 179 -4.72 8.59 -8.61
N ASN A 180 -4.05 7.82 -9.45
CA ASN A 180 -3.07 6.83 -9.02
C ASN A 180 -1.69 7.49 -9.08
N LEU A 181 -1.12 7.77 -7.92
CA LEU A 181 0.09 8.58 -7.76
C LEU A 181 1.34 7.72 -7.61
N ALA A 182 2.41 8.16 -8.24
CA ALA A 182 3.76 7.76 -7.90
C ALA A 182 4.30 8.58 -6.71
N PRO A 183 5.37 8.14 -6.01
CA PRO A 183 5.94 8.85 -4.87
C PRO A 183 6.38 10.30 -5.16
N ASN A 184 6.72 10.62 -6.40
CA ASN A 184 7.07 11.98 -6.84
C ASN A 184 5.86 12.86 -7.21
N GLY A 185 4.64 12.40 -6.97
CA GLY A 185 3.41 13.10 -7.28
C GLY A 185 2.98 13.06 -8.76
N LYS A 186 3.73 12.37 -9.63
CA LYS A 186 3.30 12.09 -11.00
C LYS A 186 2.15 11.07 -11.02
N VAL A 187 1.38 11.04 -12.11
CA VAL A 187 0.16 10.24 -12.20
C VAL A 187 0.37 9.06 -13.14
N ILE A 188 0.34 7.84 -12.60
CA ILE A 188 0.54 6.61 -13.39
C ILE A 188 -0.75 6.10 -14.03
N GLY A 189 -1.88 6.55 -13.54
CA GLY A 189 -3.22 6.22 -14.03
C GLY A 189 -4.27 7.02 -13.28
N PHE A 190 -5.50 7.00 -13.73
CA PHE A 190 -6.60 7.61 -12.98
C PHE A 190 -7.94 6.96 -13.29
N GLN A 191 -8.86 7.10 -12.37
CA GLN A 191 -10.26 6.72 -12.57
C GLN A 191 -11.15 7.94 -12.44
N THR A 192 -12.12 8.10 -13.35
CA THR A 192 -13.10 9.16 -13.20
C THR A 192 -14.44 8.60 -12.75
N ARG A 193 -15.14 9.32 -11.87
CA ARG A 193 -16.47 9.00 -11.38
C ARG A 193 -17.46 10.11 -11.74
N ALA A 194 -18.55 9.77 -12.42
CA ALA A 194 -19.61 10.71 -12.70
C ALA A 194 -20.29 11.19 -11.40
N LEU A 195 -20.46 12.50 -11.25
CA LEU A 195 -21.15 13.11 -10.10
C LEU A 195 -22.66 13.27 -10.35
N SER A 196 -23.12 13.06 -11.60
CA SER A 196 -24.54 13.08 -11.93
C SER A 196 -25.06 11.68 -12.17
N LYS A 197 -26.34 11.43 -11.81
CA LYS A 197 -27.02 10.14 -12.00
C LYS A 197 -27.32 9.80 -13.47
N HIS A 198 -27.21 10.75 -14.38
CA HIS A 198 -27.66 10.62 -15.77
C HIS A 198 -26.58 10.24 -16.79
N LYS A 199 -25.33 9.97 -16.33
CA LYS A 199 -24.27 9.56 -17.25
C LYS A 199 -24.23 8.03 -17.39
N SER A 200 -24.12 7.58 -18.64
CA SER A 200 -24.15 6.15 -19.02
C SER A 200 -23.04 5.31 -18.37
N ALA A 201 -21.86 5.89 -18.12
CA ALA A 201 -20.74 5.22 -17.45
C ALA A 201 -20.45 5.89 -16.10
N ARG A 202 -20.74 5.18 -15.01
CA ARG A 202 -20.44 5.67 -13.64
C ARG A 202 -18.94 5.88 -13.42
N TYR A 203 -18.13 4.93 -13.88
CA TYR A 203 -16.67 4.96 -13.80
C TYR A 203 -16.05 4.84 -15.17
N LEU A 204 -14.93 5.54 -15.41
CA LEU A 204 -14.06 5.38 -16.56
C LEU A 204 -12.64 5.29 -16.03
N THR A 205 -11.93 4.25 -16.41
CA THR A 205 -10.52 4.03 -15.99
C THR A 205 -9.59 4.34 -17.17
N TYR A 206 -8.58 5.13 -16.86
CA TYR A 206 -7.50 5.51 -17.77
C TYR A 206 -6.19 4.91 -17.23
N ASP A 207 -5.72 3.86 -17.90
CA ASP A 207 -4.38 3.34 -17.71
C ASP A 207 -3.36 4.23 -18.42
N ILE A 208 -2.09 3.95 -18.23
CA ILE A 208 -1.00 4.78 -18.81
C ILE A 208 -1.06 4.86 -20.33
N GLU A 209 -1.47 3.79 -21.03
CA GLU A 209 -1.62 3.79 -22.49
C GLU A 209 -2.68 4.77 -22.96
N LYS A 210 -3.88 4.72 -22.35
CA LYS A 210 -4.97 5.64 -22.69
C LYS A 210 -4.60 7.09 -22.44
N ILE A 211 -3.84 7.35 -21.35
CA ILE A 211 -3.35 8.70 -21.06
C ILE A 211 -2.47 9.19 -22.20
N TYR A 212 -1.52 8.35 -22.65
CA TYR A 212 -0.60 8.71 -23.74
C TYR A 212 -1.32 8.88 -25.08
N GLN A 213 -2.33 8.05 -25.37
CA GLN A 213 -3.19 8.21 -26.54
C GLN A 213 -3.89 9.58 -26.56
N GLU A 214 -4.48 10.00 -25.43
CA GLU A 214 -5.11 11.32 -25.32
C GLU A 214 -4.11 12.48 -25.42
N MET A 215 -2.88 12.28 -24.88
CA MET A 215 -1.77 13.22 -25.01
C MET A 215 -1.19 13.28 -26.42
N LYS A 216 -1.57 12.34 -27.29
CA LYS A 216 -0.99 12.14 -28.63
C LYS A 216 0.54 12.00 -28.61
N LYS A 217 1.04 11.25 -27.61
CA LYS A 217 2.45 10.95 -27.42
C LYS A 217 2.71 9.46 -27.60
N ASP A 218 3.91 9.12 -28.12
CA ASP A 218 4.39 7.74 -28.13
C ASP A 218 5.06 7.41 -26.81
N MET A 219 4.84 6.20 -26.30
CA MET A 219 5.46 5.71 -25.08
C MET A 219 6.86 5.12 -25.33
N GLY A 220 7.18 4.71 -26.55
CA GLY A 220 8.46 4.10 -26.89
C GLY A 220 8.73 2.78 -26.15
N VAL A 221 7.70 1.97 -25.92
CA VAL A 221 7.79 0.72 -25.14
C VAL A 221 7.41 -0.49 -26.01
N SER A 222 7.94 -1.66 -25.67
CA SER A 222 7.54 -2.94 -26.27
C SER A 222 6.12 -3.34 -25.84
N ILE A 223 5.52 -4.31 -26.54
CA ILE A 223 4.18 -4.83 -26.25
C ILE A 223 4.13 -5.46 -24.84
N ASP A 224 5.15 -6.23 -24.45
CA ASP A 224 5.20 -6.90 -23.15
C ASP A 224 5.32 -5.90 -22.00
N GLU A 225 6.15 -4.86 -22.19
CA GLU A 225 6.24 -3.75 -21.24
C GLU A 225 4.91 -3.02 -21.13
N LEU A 226 4.24 -2.74 -22.25
CA LEU A 226 2.94 -2.07 -22.26
C LEU A 226 1.89 -2.84 -21.46
N ILE A 227 1.81 -4.16 -21.63
CA ILE A 227 0.89 -5.02 -20.85
C ILE A 227 1.15 -4.87 -19.36
N SER A 228 2.42 -4.91 -18.95
CA SER A 228 2.81 -4.78 -17.55
C SER A 228 2.54 -3.37 -16.99
N LEU A 229 2.85 -2.33 -17.76
CA LEU A 229 2.60 -0.93 -17.40
C LEU A 229 1.09 -0.65 -17.22
N LYS A 230 0.25 -1.18 -18.09
CA LYS A 230 -1.22 -1.07 -17.99
C LYS A 230 -1.73 -1.74 -16.72
N LYS A 231 -1.21 -2.91 -16.37
CA LYS A 231 -1.59 -3.59 -15.13
C LYS A 231 -1.27 -2.74 -13.90
N ILE A 232 -0.06 -2.21 -13.83
CA ILE A 232 0.40 -1.39 -12.69
C ILE A 232 -0.40 -0.11 -12.59
N SER A 233 -0.66 0.57 -13.70
CA SER A 233 -1.37 1.86 -13.72
C SER A 233 -2.82 1.79 -13.23
N THR A 234 -3.41 0.59 -13.17
CA THR A 234 -4.77 0.36 -12.65
C THR A 234 -4.80 -0.15 -11.20
N LEU A 235 -3.63 -0.24 -10.55
CA LEU A 235 -3.48 -0.60 -9.14
C LEU A 235 -3.18 0.66 -8.33
N PHE A 236 -4.21 1.25 -7.76
CA PHE A 236 -4.09 2.48 -6.99
C PHE A 236 -3.30 2.26 -5.71
N GLY A 237 -2.27 3.07 -5.52
CA GLY A 237 -1.39 3.00 -4.36
C GLY A 237 -0.26 1.98 -4.47
N VAL A 238 -0.17 1.18 -5.54
CA VAL A 238 0.83 0.11 -5.67
C VAL A 238 2.28 0.59 -5.56
N LEU A 239 2.57 1.81 -6.04
CA LEU A 239 3.91 2.40 -5.91
C LEU A 239 4.17 3.06 -4.54
N LEU A 240 3.16 3.09 -3.66
CA LEU A 240 3.23 3.71 -2.34
C LEU A 240 3.21 2.68 -1.20
N VAL A 241 2.97 1.40 -1.50
CA VAL A 241 2.89 0.36 -0.48
C VAL A 241 4.25 -0.23 -0.17
N ASP A 242 4.41 -0.59 1.08
CA ASP A 242 5.50 -1.40 1.60
C ASP A 242 5.07 -2.88 1.59
N LEU A 243 5.56 -3.65 0.63
CA LEU A 243 5.24 -5.07 0.49
C LEU A 243 5.84 -5.94 1.61
N GLN A 244 6.72 -5.39 2.42
CA GLN A 244 7.27 -6.07 3.59
C GLN A 244 6.32 -6.01 4.80
N ARG A 245 5.32 -5.13 4.73
CA ARG A 245 4.28 -4.98 5.75
C ARG A 245 2.95 -5.50 5.22
N GLN A 246 2.03 -5.74 6.14
CA GLN A 246 0.67 -6.12 5.78
C GLN A 246 0.06 -5.10 4.79
N VAL A 247 -0.27 -5.56 3.59
CA VAL A 247 -0.95 -4.78 2.56
C VAL A 247 -2.41 -5.22 2.48
N THR A 248 -3.34 -4.27 2.54
CA THR A 248 -4.76 -4.57 2.37
C THR A 248 -5.23 -4.21 0.96
N MET A 249 -5.83 -5.15 0.26
CA MET A 249 -6.36 -4.98 -1.08
C MET A 249 -7.88 -4.75 -1.05
N PHE A 250 -8.32 -3.72 -1.77
CA PHE A 250 -9.73 -3.29 -1.89
C PHE A 250 -10.23 -3.38 -3.33
N GLU A 251 -11.56 -3.47 -3.50
CA GLU A 251 -12.19 -3.44 -4.84
C GLU A 251 -12.14 -2.04 -5.47
N GLY A 252 -12.06 -0.99 -4.67
CA GLY A 252 -12.05 0.39 -5.15
C GLY A 252 -10.90 1.24 -4.61
N PRO A 253 -10.45 2.26 -5.36
CA PRO A 253 -9.40 3.17 -4.90
C PRO A 253 -9.86 4.06 -3.73
N ILE A 254 -11.16 4.35 -3.61
CA ILE A 254 -11.70 5.17 -2.54
C ILE A 254 -11.56 4.47 -1.19
N ASP A 255 -11.89 3.18 -1.11
CA ASP A 255 -11.80 2.39 0.11
C ASP A 255 -10.34 2.22 0.56
N ALA A 256 -9.43 2.01 -0.38
CA ALA A 256 -8.01 1.94 -0.10
C ALA A 256 -7.48 3.22 0.59
N MET A 257 -8.07 4.38 0.33
CA MET A 257 -7.62 5.64 0.96
C MET A 257 -7.89 5.72 2.47
N PHE A 258 -8.71 4.84 3.04
CA PHE A 258 -9.02 4.83 4.48
C PHE A 258 -8.10 3.93 5.29
N MET A 259 -7.28 3.13 4.65
CA MET A 259 -6.33 2.25 5.32
C MET A 259 -4.91 2.54 4.87
N GLN A 260 -3.98 2.51 5.81
CA GLN A 260 -2.56 2.62 5.48
C GLN A 260 -2.08 1.35 4.78
N ASN A 261 -1.06 1.48 3.95
CA ASN A 261 -0.44 0.37 3.23
C ASN A 261 -1.47 -0.47 2.47
N SER A 262 -2.17 0.15 1.54
CA SER A 262 -3.31 -0.45 0.85
C SER A 262 -3.28 -0.22 -0.66
N ILE A 263 -3.88 -1.14 -1.39
CA ILE A 263 -4.04 -1.10 -2.85
C ILE A 263 -5.52 -1.14 -3.19
N GLY A 264 -5.96 -0.23 -4.07
CA GLY A 264 -7.30 -0.21 -4.63
C GLY A 264 -7.31 -0.65 -6.10
N LEU A 265 -8.25 -1.51 -6.48
CA LEU A 265 -8.45 -1.91 -7.87
C LEU A 265 -9.29 -0.86 -8.60
N ALA A 266 -8.86 -0.45 -9.80
CA ALA A 266 -9.63 0.51 -10.60
C ALA A 266 -10.64 -0.15 -11.53
N THR A 267 -10.55 -1.45 -11.75
CA THR A 267 -11.37 -2.19 -12.72
C THR A 267 -12.15 -3.30 -12.04
N ALA A 268 -13.49 -3.21 -12.15
CA ALA A 268 -14.36 -4.31 -11.75
C ALA A 268 -14.03 -5.57 -12.57
N GLY A 269 -13.91 -6.71 -11.90
CA GLY A 269 -13.66 -7.99 -12.56
C GLY A 269 -12.21 -8.33 -12.85
N ARG A 270 -11.24 -7.48 -12.47
CA ARG A 270 -9.82 -7.85 -12.51
C ARG A 270 -9.55 -9.03 -11.58
N SER A 271 -8.87 -10.07 -12.09
CA SER A 271 -8.32 -11.11 -11.22
C SER A 271 -7.27 -10.52 -10.29
N THR A 272 -7.28 -10.96 -9.05
CA THR A 272 -6.28 -10.63 -8.04
C THR A 272 -5.40 -11.83 -7.69
N ASP A 273 -5.46 -12.89 -8.48
CA ASP A 273 -4.78 -14.16 -8.20
C ASP A 273 -3.26 -14.02 -8.26
N GLU A 274 -2.77 -13.11 -9.10
CA GLU A 274 -1.33 -12.78 -9.19
C GLU A 274 -0.75 -12.25 -7.89
N PHE A 275 -1.59 -11.71 -6.98
CA PHE A 275 -1.16 -11.21 -5.67
C PHE A 275 -1.19 -12.28 -4.58
N ASP A 276 -1.77 -13.44 -4.85
CA ASP A 276 -1.85 -14.52 -3.87
C ASP A 276 -0.47 -15.10 -3.52
N GLU A 277 0.53 -14.93 -4.39
CA GLU A 277 1.91 -15.31 -4.11
C GLU A 277 2.62 -14.39 -3.10
N ILE A 278 2.07 -13.20 -2.82
CA ILE A 278 2.63 -12.25 -1.88
C ILE A 278 2.09 -12.55 -0.48
N PRO A 279 2.95 -13.00 0.48
CA PRO A 279 2.49 -13.45 1.79
C PRO A 279 1.83 -12.37 2.64
N THR A 280 2.23 -11.12 2.41
CA THR A 280 1.77 -9.96 3.19
C THR A 280 0.45 -9.38 2.70
N ILE A 281 -0.15 -9.92 1.63
CA ILE A 281 -1.42 -9.41 1.10
C ILE A 281 -2.60 -10.07 1.80
N ARG A 282 -3.54 -9.23 2.23
CA ARG A 282 -4.87 -9.60 2.71
C ARG A 282 -5.95 -8.84 1.95
N TYR A 283 -7.19 -9.27 2.05
CA TYR A 283 -8.29 -8.78 1.22
C TYR A 283 -9.44 -8.24 2.07
N MET A 284 -9.92 -7.06 1.70
CA MET A 284 -11.17 -6.48 2.21
C MET A 284 -11.99 -5.98 1.03
N PHE A 285 -12.82 -6.87 0.48
CA PHE A 285 -13.72 -6.55 -0.61
C PHE A 285 -15.08 -6.11 -0.08
N ASP A 286 -15.93 -5.61 -0.97
CA ASP A 286 -17.23 -5.06 -0.61
C ASP A 286 -18.11 -6.10 0.10
N ASN A 287 -18.96 -5.63 1.00
CA ASN A 287 -19.91 -6.46 1.76
C ASN A 287 -21.17 -6.76 0.92
N ASP A 288 -20.97 -7.09 -0.34
CA ASP A 288 -22.04 -7.54 -1.24
C ASP A 288 -21.84 -9.00 -1.66
N VAL A 289 -22.78 -9.54 -2.41
CA VAL A 289 -22.74 -10.94 -2.87
C VAL A 289 -21.46 -11.23 -3.68
N THR A 290 -21.03 -10.28 -4.51
CA THR A 290 -19.85 -10.43 -5.37
C THR A 290 -18.55 -10.39 -4.56
N GLY A 291 -18.41 -9.41 -3.68
CA GLY A 291 -17.26 -9.27 -2.81
C GLY A 291 -17.10 -10.45 -1.85
N LYS A 292 -18.20 -10.89 -1.23
CA LYS A 292 -18.21 -12.10 -0.38
C LYS A 292 -17.78 -13.35 -1.14
N LYS A 293 -18.25 -13.54 -2.37
CA LYS A 293 -17.82 -14.67 -3.21
C LYS A 293 -16.33 -14.64 -3.49
N LYS A 294 -15.78 -13.50 -3.86
CA LYS A 294 -14.34 -13.32 -4.09
C LYS A 294 -13.52 -13.57 -2.81
N MET A 295 -13.96 -13.02 -1.67
CA MET A 295 -13.31 -13.27 -0.38
C MET A 295 -13.34 -14.75 -0.01
N MET A 296 -14.45 -15.46 -0.22
CA MET A 296 -14.53 -16.91 0.00
C MET A 296 -13.52 -17.68 -0.87
N GLU A 297 -13.33 -17.29 -2.12
CA GLU A 297 -12.32 -17.89 -2.99
C GLU A 297 -10.90 -17.67 -2.45
N LYS A 298 -10.60 -16.46 -1.97
CA LYS A 298 -9.31 -16.13 -1.33
C LYS A 298 -9.10 -16.92 -0.04
N LEU A 299 -10.11 -17.06 0.81
CA LEU A 299 -10.05 -17.86 2.02
C LEU A 299 -9.77 -19.36 1.73
N ARG A 300 -10.40 -19.93 0.70
CA ARG A 300 -10.12 -21.32 0.27
C ARG A 300 -8.67 -21.54 -0.13
N ARG A 301 -8.01 -20.50 -0.65
CA ARG A 301 -6.58 -20.48 -0.98
C ARG A 301 -5.69 -20.14 0.22
N GLY A 302 -6.25 -20.04 1.42
CA GLY A 302 -5.52 -19.76 2.66
C GLY A 302 -5.11 -18.30 2.84
N LYS A 303 -5.76 -17.39 2.11
CA LYS A 303 -5.48 -15.94 2.22
C LYS A 303 -6.29 -15.31 3.34
N GLU A 304 -5.71 -14.29 3.96
CA GLU A 304 -6.33 -13.51 5.01
C GLU A 304 -7.40 -12.59 4.41
N ILE A 305 -8.62 -12.65 4.93
CA ILE A 305 -9.76 -11.87 4.46
C ILE A 305 -10.47 -11.19 5.63
N PHE A 306 -11.17 -10.10 5.35
CA PHE A 306 -11.96 -9.38 6.34
C PHE A 306 -13.30 -10.07 6.59
N MET A 307 -13.60 -10.32 7.87
CA MET A 307 -14.81 -11.02 8.35
C MET A 307 -15.92 -10.02 8.64
N TRP A 308 -16.68 -9.65 7.62
CA TRP A 308 -17.73 -8.64 7.70
C TRP A 308 -18.77 -8.94 8.78
N THR A 309 -19.32 -10.17 8.80
CA THR A 309 -20.36 -10.57 9.74
C THR A 309 -19.84 -10.52 11.18
N LYS A 310 -18.62 -11.03 11.42
CA LYS A 310 -17.99 -10.96 12.74
C LYS A 310 -17.81 -9.51 13.22
N PHE A 311 -17.34 -8.63 12.34
CA PHE A 311 -17.21 -7.21 12.65
C PHE A 311 -18.55 -6.61 13.03
N LEU A 312 -19.60 -6.86 12.26
CA LEU A 312 -20.95 -6.32 12.51
C LEU A 312 -21.57 -6.92 13.78
N ASP A 313 -21.40 -8.23 14.02
CA ASP A 313 -21.88 -8.88 15.24
C ASP A 313 -21.23 -8.33 16.50
N ASP A 314 -19.91 -8.14 16.49
CA ASP A 314 -19.17 -7.62 17.63
C ASP A 314 -19.45 -6.15 17.91
N THR A 315 -19.62 -5.35 16.86
CA THR A 315 -19.80 -3.89 17.01
C THR A 315 -21.24 -3.45 17.06
N ARG A 316 -22.16 -4.25 16.54
CA ARG A 316 -23.59 -3.89 16.36
C ARG A 316 -23.77 -2.57 15.61
N LEU A 317 -22.82 -2.25 14.71
CA LEU A 317 -22.78 -0.95 14.04
C LEU A 317 -24.00 -0.76 13.12
N ASP A 318 -24.41 -1.79 12.40
CA ASP A 318 -25.58 -1.85 11.56
C ASP A 318 -26.87 -1.52 12.32
N LEU A 319 -27.12 -2.23 13.42
CA LEU A 319 -28.33 -2.03 14.25
C LEU A 319 -28.39 -0.63 14.89
N ARG A 320 -27.25 -0.10 15.31
CA ARG A 320 -27.15 1.24 15.88
C ARG A 320 -27.36 2.30 14.80
N TYR A 321 -26.86 2.03 13.61
CA TYR A 321 -27.03 2.91 12.46
C TYR A 321 -28.48 2.96 11.99
N ASP A 322 -29.16 1.84 11.91
CA ASP A 322 -30.59 1.78 11.55
C ASP A 322 -31.44 2.60 12.50
N LYS A 323 -31.22 2.44 13.82
CA LYS A 323 -31.91 3.26 14.84
C LYS A 323 -31.62 4.75 14.69
N TRP A 324 -30.37 5.10 14.37
CA TRP A 324 -29.99 6.48 14.13
C TRP A 324 -30.67 7.03 12.86
N LEU A 325 -30.72 6.26 11.75
CA LEU A 325 -31.42 6.64 10.53
C LEU A 325 -32.91 6.83 10.74
N GLU A 326 -33.54 6.03 11.60
CA GLU A 326 -34.96 6.21 11.99
C GLU A 326 -35.20 7.56 12.65
N SER A 327 -34.25 8.10 13.38
CA SER A 327 -34.32 9.42 14.03
C SER A 327 -34.15 10.59 13.04
N ILE A 328 -33.66 10.34 11.82
CA ILE A 328 -33.43 11.35 10.78
C ILE A 328 -34.72 11.55 9.97
N ASP A 329 -35.00 12.81 9.63
CA ASP A 329 -36.08 13.16 8.71
C ASP A 329 -35.97 12.34 7.41
N LYS A 330 -37.08 11.71 7.00
CA LYS A 330 -37.16 10.84 5.83
C LYS A 330 -36.65 11.52 4.55
N ASN A 331 -36.87 12.83 4.40
CA ASN A 331 -36.44 13.61 3.23
C ASN A 331 -34.89 13.78 3.17
N ASN A 332 -34.19 13.53 4.25
CA ASN A 332 -32.73 13.65 4.36
C ASN A 332 -32.01 12.31 4.33
N ARG A 333 -32.70 11.18 4.45
CA ARG A 333 -32.07 9.85 4.53
C ARG A 333 -31.25 9.47 3.31
N ASP A 334 -31.61 9.94 2.14
CA ASP A 334 -30.87 9.69 0.88
C ASP A 334 -29.44 10.29 0.88
N LYS A 335 -29.10 11.15 1.82
CA LYS A 335 -27.77 11.74 2.00
C LYS A 335 -26.79 10.79 2.69
N TYR A 336 -27.30 9.72 3.29
CA TYR A 336 -26.54 8.78 4.11
C TYR A 336 -26.38 7.43 3.43
N PRO A 337 -25.41 6.59 3.83
CA PRO A 337 -25.30 5.22 3.34
C PRO A 337 -26.61 4.46 3.56
N LYS A 338 -27.02 3.69 2.58
CA LYS A 338 -28.22 2.83 2.71
C LYS A 338 -27.90 1.53 3.45
N GLU A 339 -26.66 1.10 3.35
CA GLU A 339 -26.13 -0.14 3.93
C GLU A 339 -24.63 0.04 4.20
N LEU A 340 -24.06 -0.88 4.96
CA LEU A 340 -22.62 -0.94 5.21
C LEU A 340 -21.97 -1.81 4.14
N GLY A 341 -21.88 -1.26 2.93
CA GLY A 341 -21.46 -2.00 1.73
C GLY A 341 -19.94 -2.03 1.52
N ASP A 342 -19.21 -1.03 2.00
CA ASP A 342 -17.78 -0.87 1.77
C ASP A 342 -17.10 -0.20 2.97
N LEU A 343 -15.76 -0.09 2.96
CA LEU A 343 -15.02 0.57 4.05
C LEU A 343 -15.37 2.05 4.16
N ASN A 344 -15.62 2.73 3.05
CA ASN A 344 -16.02 4.13 3.09
C ASN A 344 -17.36 4.32 3.81
N ASP A 345 -18.32 3.42 3.60
CA ASP A 345 -19.60 3.47 4.30
C ASP A 345 -19.42 3.19 5.80
N LEU A 346 -18.53 2.25 6.19
CA LEU A 346 -18.16 2.05 7.61
C LEU A 346 -17.60 3.32 8.23
N VAL A 347 -16.67 4.00 7.57
CA VAL A 347 -16.06 5.24 8.06
C VAL A 347 -17.11 6.33 8.25
N ARG A 348 -18.00 6.50 7.29
CA ARG A 348 -19.10 7.48 7.35
C ARG A 348 -20.05 7.19 8.50
N VAL A 349 -20.45 5.95 8.64
CA VAL A 349 -21.39 5.53 9.70
C VAL A 349 -20.75 5.67 11.08
N ALA A 350 -19.51 5.23 11.26
CA ALA A 350 -18.77 5.42 12.50
C ALA A 350 -18.66 6.91 12.87
N TYR A 351 -18.41 7.78 11.89
CA TYR A 351 -18.40 9.23 12.11
C TYR A 351 -19.76 9.77 12.59
N TYR A 352 -20.87 9.38 11.92
CA TYR A 352 -22.22 9.85 12.31
C TYR A 352 -22.61 9.38 13.71
N LEU A 353 -22.23 8.16 14.08
CA LEU A 353 -22.49 7.59 15.41
C LEU A 353 -21.45 8.03 16.47
N LYS A 354 -20.43 8.80 16.09
CA LYS A 354 -19.28 9.15 16.94
C LYS A 354 -18.60 7.93 17.55
N ASP A 355 -18.48 6.87 16.76
CA ASP A 355 -17.93 5.58 17.17
C ASP A 355 -16.47 5.43 16.74
N ASN A 356 -15.72 4.67 17.52
CA ASN A 356 -14.31 4.37 17.27
C ASN A 356 -14.06 2.92 16.81
N CYS A 357 -15.10 2.16 16.46
CA CYS A 357 -14.98 0.73 16.11
C CYS A 357 -14.07 0.45 14.91
N ILE A 358 -13.85 1.45 14.04
CA ILE A 358 -12.98 1.34 12.88
C ILE A 358 -11.49 1.55 13.16
N LYS A 359 -11.11 1.91 14.41
CA LYS A 359 -9.69 2.19 14.75
C LYS A 359 -8.81 0.95 14.70
N ASP A 360 -9.38 -0.22 14.94
CA ASP A 360 -8.65 -1.49 14.91
C ASP A 360 -9.45 -2.56 14.14
N LEU A 361 -9.35 -2.48 12.83
CA LEU A 361 -9.95 -3.46 11.92
C LEU A 361 -9.10 -4.73 11.79
N SER A 362 -7.82 -4.68 12.21
CA SER A 362 -6.87 -5.78 11.99
C SER A 362 -7.32 -7.10 12.66
N LYS A 363 -8.00 -7.02 13.80
CA LYS A 363 -8.53 -8.18 14.55
C LYS A 363 -9.66 -8.94 13.86
N TYR A 364 -10.22 -8.36 12.79
CA TYR A 364 -11.30 -8.97 12.02
C TYR A 364 -10.82 -9.61 10.71
N PHE A 365 -9.52 -9.73 10.51
CA PHE A 365 -8.99 -10.50 9.40
C PHE A 365 -8.70 -11.94 9.86
N SER A 366 -8.97 -12.91 8.99
CA SER A 366 -8.69 -14.32 9.24
C SER A 366 -8.35 -15.06 7.96
N ASN A 367 -7.51 -16.09 8.07
CA ASN A 367 -7.24 -17.08 7.03
C ASN A 367 -7.76 -18.48 7.40
N SER A 368 -8.45 -18.58 8.54
CA SER A 368 -9.05 -19.84 8.99
C SER A 368 -10.29 -20.18 8.19
N LYS A 369 -10.30 -21.34 7.55
CA LYS A 369 -11.49 -21.84 6.82
C LYS A 369 -12.69 -22.07 7.73
N LEU A 370 -12.47 -22.23 9.05
CA LEU A 370 -13.54 -22.34 10.04
C LEU A 370 -14.31 -21.02 10.20
N ASP A 371 -13.68 -19.90 9.89
CA ASP A 371 -14.30 -18.57 9.99
C ASP A 371 -15.14 -18.22 8.76
N ALA A 372 -15.28 -19.13 7.79
CA ALA A 372 -16.09 -18.89 6.57
C ALA A 372 -17.55 -18.53 6.86
N PHE A 373 -18.08 -18.89 8.04
CA PHE A 373 -19.41 -18.52 8.48
C PHE A 373 -19.58 -17.03 8.82
N TYR A 374 -18.47 -16.31 8.97
CA TYR A 374 -18.45 -14.89 9.34
C TYR A 374 -18.24 -13.94 8.13
N LEU A 375 -18.41 -14.44 6.92
CA LEU A 375 -18.37 -13.65 5.68
C LEU A 375 -19.70 -12.94 5.36
#